data_c48932d70090f32f59f50d8b7fefeead
#
_entry.id   c48932d70090f32f59f50d8b7fefeead
#
_cell.length_a   1.000
_cell.length_b   1.000
_cell.length_c   1.000
_cell.angle_alpha   90.00
_cell.angle_beta   90.00
_cell.angle_gamma   90.00
#
_symmetry.space_group_name_H-M   'P 1'
#
loop_
_entity.id
_entity.type
_entity.pdbx_description
1 polymer ?
#
loop_
_entity_poly.entity_id
_entity_poly.type
_entity_poly.pdbx_seq_one_letter_code
_entity_poly.pdbx_strand_id
1 'polypeptide(L)'
;SIEGIFNTIKDCALISKTAGGIGMHAHNIRGSGSRIRSTNGKSNGLIPFLKIFNETAKSVDQGGGKRKGSFAVYLEPWHADIEKFLELRKNTGAEEFRARDLFYALWIPDLFMKRVENDEQWTLMSEHECPGLSDVYGDEFEKLYTKYENEMKHLEKIKARDLMSKIIEAQIETGQPYMLYKDSINNKSNQKNIGVIKSSNLCAEIVEYSDKNETSVCNLASIALPKFVKKSDKKLIYDYDALYETAKLATKNLDEVIDINFYPTDKTERSN
;
A
#
# COMPACT_ATOMS: atom_id res chain seq x y z
N SER A 1 1.71 17.05 5.85
CA SER A 1 2.41 17.88 6.85
C SER A 1 3.38 17.04 7.66
N ILE A 2 4.37 17.66 8.30
CA ILE A 2 5.29 16.97 9.22
C ILE A 2 4.51 16.34 10.37
N GLU A 3 3.59 17.08 10.97
CA GLU A 3 2.71 16.57 12.03
C GLU A 3 1.96 15.31 11.61
N GLY A 4 1.36 15.30 10.40
CA GLY A 4 0.66 14.13 9.89
C GLY A 4 1.56 12.92 9.71
N ILE A 5 2.80 13.10 9.22
CA ILE A 5 3.77 12.00 9.07
C ILE A 5 4.12 11.41 10.44
N PHE A 6 4.47 12.25 11.42
CA PHE A 6 4.83 11.78 12.75
C PHE A 6 3.66 11.17 13.53
N ASN A 7 2.44 11.69 13.34
CA ASN A 7 1.23 11.04 13.88
C ASN A 7 1.03 9.64 13.28
N THR A 8 1.24 9.48 11.98
CA THR A 8 1.19 8.15 11.33
C THR A 8 2.27 7.21 11.89
N ILE A 9 3.51 7.70 12.11
CA ILE A 9 4.57 6.91 12.73
C ILE A 9 4.17 6.44 14.14
N LYS A 10 3.58 7.33 14.94
CA LYS A 10 3.06 7.00 16.29
C LYS A 10 1.98 5.92 16.20
N ASP A 11 1.00 6.07 15.31
CA ASP A 11 -0.08 5.10 15.14
C ASP A 11 0.50 3.74 14.71
N CYS A 12 1.45 3.72 13.76
CA CYS A 12 2.15 2.51 13.35
C CYS A 12 2.89 1.83 14.52
N ALA A 13 3.56 2.59 15.38
CA ALA A 13 4.25 2.05 16.56
C ALA A 13 3.25 1.41 17.54
N LEU A 14 2.11 2.04 17.80
CA LEU A 14 1.06 1.51 18.68
C LEU A 14 0.44 0.23 18.13
N ILE A 15 0.13 0.20 16.83
CA ILE A 15 -0.41 -0.99 16.16
C ILE A 15 0.62 -2.12 16.15
N SER A 16 1.89 -1.83 15.84
CA SER A 16 2.97 -2.82 15.85
C SER A 16 3.17 -3.46 17.22
N LYS A 17 3.13 -2.68 18.29
CA LYS A 17 3.21 -3.16 19.69
C LYS A 17 2.18 -4.25 19.99
N THR A 18 1.00 -4.18 19.39
CA THR A 18 -0.09 -5.15 19.57
C THR A 18 -0.10 -6.26 18.52
N ALA A 19 1.03 -6.48 17.85
CA ALA A 19 1.22 -7.49 16.82
C ALA A 19 0.44 -7.25 15.50
N GLY A 20 -0.03 -6.03 15.24
CA GLY A 20 -0.67 -5.65 13.99
C GLY A 20 0.35 -5.49 12.85
N GLY A 21 0.09 -6.13 11.71
CA GLY A 21 0.76 -5.82 10.45
C GLY A 21 0.12 -4.60 9.79
N ILE A 22 0.91 -3.77 9.10
CA ILE A 22 0.46 -2.47 8.63
C ILE A 22 0.68 -2.34 7.13
N GLY A 23 -0.35 -1.85 6.42
CA GLY A 23 -0.23 -1.30 5.08
C GLY A 23 -0.53 0.19 5.10
N MET A 24 0.30 1.00 4.43
CA MET A 24 0.10 2.44 4.35
C MET A 24 0.52 2.96 2.99
N HIS A 25 -0.07 4.07 2.56
CA HIS A 25 0.36 4.75 1.35
C HIS A 25 1.23 5.96 1.65
N ALA A 26 2.11 6.29 0.69
CA ALA A 26 3.02 7.43 0.76
C ALA A 26 2.87 8.40 -0.42
N HIS A 27 1.79 8.30 -1.21
CA HIS A 27 1.56 9.05 -2.44
C HIS A 27 1.63 10.57 -2.24
N ASN A 28 1.13 11.04 -1.09
CA ASN A 28 1.02 12.46 -0.75
C ASN A 28 2.24 13.03 -0.01
N ILE A 29 3.29 12.25 0.17
CA ILE A 29 4.58 12.79 0.64
C ILE A 29 5.24 13.52 -0.54
N ARG A 30 5.71 14.72 -0.28
CA ARG A 30 6.30 15.59 -1.30
C ARG A 30 7.56 14.97 -1.90
N GLY A 31 7.66 14.96 -3.24
CA GLY A 31 8.84 14.47 -3.95
C GLY A 31 10.11 15.31 -3.71
N SER A 32 11.26 14.69 -3.95
CA SER A 32 12.58 15.36 -3.86
C SER A 32 12.64 16.57 -4.78
N GLY A 33 13.26 17.64 -4.29
CA GLY A 33 13.46 18.87 -5.05
C GLY A 33 12.24 19.80 -5.13
N SER A 34 11.04 19.35 -4.75
CA SER A 34 9.83 20.18 -4.72
C SER A 34 9.99 21.34 -3.73
N ARG A 35 9.53 22.54 -4.14
CA ARG A 35 9.66 23.76 -3.33
C ARG A 35 8.81 23.72 -2.06
N ILE A 36 9.41 24.09 -0.94
CA ILE A 36 8.74 24.28 0.35
C ILE A 36 8.48 25.79 0.55
N ARG A 37 7.22 26.21 0.45
CA ARG A 37 6.85 27.65 0.52
C ARG A 37 7.22 28.30 1.85
N SER A 38 7.03 27.61 2.97
CA SER A 38 7.25 28.16 4.32
C SER A 38 8.71 28.45 4.65
N THR A 39 9.65 27.70 4.08
CA THR A 39 11.09 27.85 4.35
C THR A 39 11.89 28.32 3.13
N ASN A 40 11.21 28.48 1.98
CA ASN A 40 11.83 28.74 0.67
C ASN A 40 12.90 27.70 0.28
N GLY A 41 12.89 26.53 0.94
CA GLY A 41 13.81 25.42 0.69
C GLY A 41 13.24 24.41 -0.31
N LYS A 42 13.98 23.31 -0.48
CA LYS A 42 13.59 22.16 -1.30
C LYS A 42 13.34 20.93 -0.40
N SER A 43 12.37 20.13 -0.79
CA SER A 43 12.08 18.85 -0.13
C SER A 43 13.22 17.85 -0.33
N ASN A 44 13.55 17.10 0.70
CA ASN A 44 14.45 15.94 0.60
C ASN A 44 13.73 14.68 0.06
N GLY A 45 12.43 14.79 -0.19
CA GLY A 45 11.62 13.73 -0.77
C GLY A 45 11.15 12.67 0.21
N LEU A 46 10.77 11.54 -0.37
CA LEU A 46 10.15 10.40 0.31
C LEU A 46 11.15 9.61 1.19
N ILE A 47 12.37 9.42 0.71
CA ILE A 47 13.32 8.45 1.28
C ILE A 47 13.65 8.71 2.76
N PRO A 48 13.97 9.95 3.21
CA PRO A 48 14.26 10.21 4.62
C PRO A 48 13.10 9.82 5.56
N PHE A 49 11.85 10.03 5.14
CA PHE A 49 10.69 9.65 5.94
C PHE A 49 10.53 8.13 5.99
N LEU A 50 10.71 7.42 4.88
CA LEU A 50 10.66 5.96 4.87
C LEU A 50 11.74 5.33 5.76
N LYS A 51 12.90 5.96 5.90
CA LYS A 51 13.92 5.53 6.86
C LYS A 51 13.44 5.63 8.31
N ILE A 52 12.67 6.65 8.68
CA ILE A 52 12.08 6.75 10.02
C ILE A 52 11.09 5.62 10.26
N PHE A 53 10.21 5.32 9.27
CA PHE A 53 9.31 4.17 9.35
C PHE A 53 10.08 2.84 9.45
N ASN A 54 11.18 2.69 8.70
CA ASN A 54 12.05 1.51 8.77
C ASN A 54 12.61 1.30 10.17
N GLU A 55 13.19 2.34 10.78
CA GLU A 55 13.73 2.26 12.13
C GLU A 55 12.61 2.05 13.18
N THR A 56 11.42 2.60 12.96
CA THR A 56 10.26 2.34 13.82
C THR A 56 9.86 0.86 13.77
N ALA A 57 9.79 0.27 12.57
CA ALA A 57 9.47 -1.15 12.41
C ALA A 57 10.51 -2.07 13.07
N LYS A 58 11.79 -1.69 13.02
CA LYS A 58 12.87 -2.42 13.70
C LYS A 58 12.83 -2.30 15.21
N SER A 59 12.43 -1.13 15.71
CA SER A 59 12.52 -0.77 17.13
C SER A 59 11.31 -1.22 17.93
N VAL A 60 10.11 -1.31 17.29
CA VAL A 60 8.86 -1.69 17.96
C VAL A 60 8.49 -3.10 17.57
N ASP A 61 8.90 -4.06 18.39
CA ASP A 61 8.65 -5.47 18.20
C ASP A 61 7.16 -5.83 18.38
N GLN A 62 6.68 -6.77 17.57
CA GLN A 62 5.36 -7.35 17.72
C GLN A 62 5.34 -8.28 18.95
N GLY A 63 4.43 -8.01 19.89
CA GLY A 63 4.13 -8.91 21.01
C GLY A 63 5.32 -9.26 21.91
N GLY A 64 6.19 -8.31 22.22
CA GLY A 64 7.25 -8.49 23.24
C GLY A 64 8.47 -9.26 22.74
N GLY A 65 9.01 -8.94 21.59
CA GLY A 65 10.31 -9.41 21.11
C GLY A 65 10.32 -10.69 20.28
N LYS A 66 9.16 -11.25 19.98
CA LYS A 66 9.08 -12.49 19.18
C LYS A 66 9.17 -12.26 17.67
N ARG A 67 8.72 -11.09 17.17
CA ARG A 67 8.76 -10.70 15.77
C ARG A 67 9.03 -9.21 15.63
N LYS A 68 9.73 -8.84 14.58
CA LYS A 68 9.90 -7.42 14.19
C LYS A 68 8.57 -6.85 13.69
N GLY A 69 8.38 -5.54 13.84
CA GLY A 69 7.29 -4.82 13.21
C GLY A 69 7.36 -4.97 11.69
N SER A 70 6.22 -5.06 11.03
CA SER A 70 6.14 -5.27 9.59
C SER A 70 5.20 -4.26 8.94
N PHE A 71 5.76 -3.40 8.09
CA PHE A 71 5.04 -2.32 7.42
C PHE A 71 5.21 -2.46 5.91
N ALA A 72 4.11 -2.45 5.16
CA ALA A 72 4.10 -2.35 3.71
C ALA A 72 3.77 -0.91 3.29
N VAL A 73 4.61 -0.34 2.43
CA VAL A 73 4.44 1.02 1.91
C VAL A 73 4.03 0.96 0.45
N TYR A 74 2.91 1.60 0.14
CA TYR A 74 2.32 1.67 -1.19
C TYR A 74 2.65 3.01 -1.85
N LEU A 75 3.09 2.97 -3.10
CA LEU A 75 3.38 4.17 -3.89
C LEU A 75 2.78 4.04 -5.29
N GLU A 76 2.19 5.14 -5.79
CA GLU A 76 1.76 5.21 -7.19
C GLU A 76 2.94 5.52 -8.11
N PRO A 77 3.01 4.93 -9.32
CA PRO A 77 4.16 5.05 -10.22
C PRO A 77 4.41 6.46 -10.77
N TRP A 78 3.44 7.38 -10.63
CA TRP A 78 3.62 8.78 -11.04
C TRP A 78 4.44 9.62 -10.04
N HIS A 79 4.72 9.10 -8.84
CA HIS A 79 5.44 9.86 -7.82
C HIS A 79 6.87 10.18 -8.26
N ALA A 80 7.31 11.43 -8.03
CA ALA A 80 8.63 11.93 -8.46
C ALA A 80 9.82 11.11 -7.93
N ASP A 81 9.67 10.46 -6.79
CA ASP A 81 10.73 9.62 -6.19
C ASP A 81 10.57 8.12 -6.51
N ILE A 82 9.77 7.74 -7.51
CA ILE A 82 9.47 6.33 -7.82
C ILE A 82 10.74 5.49 -8.07
N GLU A 83 11.70 6.01 -8.81
CA GLU A 83 12.93 5.27 -9.11
C GLU A 83 13.75 5.02 -7.83
N LYS A 84 13.86 6.01 -6.94
CA LYS A 84 14.52 5.85 -5.63
C LYS A 84 13.79 4.87 -4.73
N PHE A 85 12.45 4.86 -4.79
CA PHE A 85 11.61 3.92 -4.05
C PHE A 85 11.88 2.47 -4.46
N LEU A 86 12.06 2.20 -5.75
CA LEU A 86 12.40 0.86 -6.28
C LEU A 86 13.76 0.35 -5.79
N GLU A 87 14.65 1.25 -5.38
CA GLU A 87 16.00 0.89 -4.92
C GLU A 87 16.13 0.65 -3.41
N LEU A 88 15.09 0.99 -2.62
CA LEU A 88 15.15 0.98 -1.16
C LEU A 88 15.55 -0.37 -0.56
N ARG A 89 15.28 -1.47 -1.26
CA ARG A 89 15.55 -2.83 -0.78
C ARG A 89 16.75 -3.51 -1.42
N LYS A 90 17.40 -2.86 -2.39
CA LYS A 90 18.57 -3.41 -3.05
C LYS A 90 19.70 -3.70 -2.06
N ASN A 91 20.42 -4.80 -2.26
CA ASN A 91 21.54 -5.23 -1.42
C ASN A 91 22.83 -4.44 -1.68
N THR A 92 22.86 -3.65 -2.74
CA THR A 92 23.98 -2.84 -3.19
C THR A 92 23.74 -1.35 -3.00
N GLY A 93 24.77 -0.53 -3.09
CA GLY A 93 24.69 0.93 -2.99
C GLY A 93 24.80 1.45 -1.54
N ALA A 94 24.71 2.78 -1.37
CA ALA A 94 24.91 3.42 -0.09
C ALA A 94 23.73 3.19 0.87
N GLU A 95 24.03 2.81 2.11
CA GLU A 95 23.04 2.50 3.16
C GLU A 95 22.11 3.68 3.51
N GLU A 96 22.58 4.90 3.28
CA GLU A 96 21.77 6.11 3.50
C GLU A 96 20.51 6.16 2.60
N PHE A 97 20.54 5.46 1.45
CA PHE A 97 19.42 5.35 0.51
C PHE A 97 18.67 4.02 0.62
N ARG A 98 18.84 3.28 1.69
CA ARG A 98 18.21 1.96 1.90
C ARG A 98 17.29 1.97 3.10
N ALA A 99 16.19 1.21 3.01
CA ALA A 99 15.21 0.96 4.07
C ALA A 99 14.66 -0.46 3.89
N ARG A 100 15.50 -1.47 4.18
CA ARG A 100 15.29 -2.88 3.79
C ARG A 100 14.31 -3.63 4.65
N ASP A 101 13.97 -3.12 5.84
CA ASP A 101 13.05 -3.79 6.77
C ASP A 101 11.57 -3.48 6.48
N LEU A 102 11.30 -2.53 5.56
CA LEU A 102 9.96 -2.27 5.04
C LEU A 102 9.66 -3.18 3.85
N PHE A 103 8.38 -3.43 3.62
CA PHE A 103 7.86 -4.03 2.39
C PHE A 103 7.37 -2.92 1.46
N TYR A 104 7.51 -3.13 0.16
CA TYR A 104 7.16 -2.14 -0.86
C TYR A 104 6.14 -2.68 -1.83
N ALA A 105 5.19 -1.83 -2.20
CA ALA A 105 4.14 -2.13 -3.15
C ALA A 105 3.86 -0.95 -4.08
N LEU A 106 3.43 -1.23 -5.29
CA LEU A 106 2.94 -0.25 -6.23
C LEU A 106 1.42 -0.28 -6.29
N TRP A 107 0.83 0.92 -6.33
CA TRP A 107 -0.60 1.16 -6.50
C TRP A 107 -0.82 1.71 -7.91
N ILE A 108 -1.10 0.82 -8.87
CA ILE A 108 -0.92 1.07 -10.30
C ILE A 108 -2.23 1.50 -10.95
N PRO A 109 -2.34 2.72 -11.52
CA PRO A 109 -3.47 3.11 -12.36
C PRO A 109 -3.38 2.42 -13.73
N ASP A 110 -4.55 2.09 -14.32
CA ASP A 110 -4.64 1.45 -15.64
C ASP A 110 -3.93 2.27 -16.73
N LEU A 111 -3.95 3.60 -16.62
CA LEU A 111 -3.25 4.49 -17.56
C LEU A 111 -1.76 4.18 -17.66
N PHE A 112 -1.08 3.84 -16.53
CA PHE A 112 0.33 3.45 -16.57
C PHE A 112 0.53 2.20 -17.44
N MET A 113 -0.30 1.18 -17.26
CA MET A 113 -0.21 -0.06 -18.03
C MET A 113 -0.51 0.16 -19.51
N LYS A 114 -1.52 0.98 -19.85
CA LYS A 114 -1.79 1.41 -21.23
C LYS A 114 -0.58 2.06 -21.88
N ARG A 115 0.11 2.94 -21.16
CA ARG A 115 1.31 3.62 -21.67
C ARG A 115 2.52 2.69 -21.80
N VAL A 116 2.65 1.71 -20.93
CA VAL A 116 3.66 0.63 -21.06
C VAL A 116 3.39 -0.17 -22.34
N GLU A 117 2.15 -0.57 -22.59
CA GLU A 117 1.77 -1.32 -23.78
C GLU A 117 2.05 -0.54 -25.07
N ASN A 118 1.73 0.75 -25.09
CA ASN A 118 1.86 1.62 -26.27
C ASN A 118 3.25 2.28 -26.41
N ASP A 119 4.19 2.00 -25.50
CA ASP A 119 5.54 2.61 -25.47
C ASP A 119 5.52 4.15 -25.39
N GLU A 120 4.61 4.69 -24.56
CA GLU A 120 4.41 6.11 -24.37
C GLU A 120 5.27 6.69 -23.23
N GLN A 121 5.29 8.03 -23.15
CA GLN A 121 5.94 8.76 -22.06
C GLN A 121 5.09 8.69 -20.78
N TRP A 122 5.77 8.67 -19.65
CA TRP A 122 5.20 8.74 -18.32
C TRP A 122 5.78 9.93 -17.56
N THR A 123 4.92 10.83 -17.07
CA THR A 123 5.35 12.06 -16.38
C THR A 123 5.39 11.81 -14.88
N LEU A 124 6.51 12.12 -14.27
CA LEU A 124 6.68 12.06 -12.81
C LEU A 124 6.16 13.34 -12.17
N MET A 125 5.39 13.18 -11.10
CA MET A 125 4.66 14.26 -10.45
C MET A 125 4.84 14.24 -8.94
N SER A 126 4.58 15.35 -8.28
CA SER A 126 4.54 15.47 -6.83
C SER A 126 3.16 15.98 -6.43
N GLU A 127 2.55 15.39 -5.40
CA GLU A 127 1.21 15.80 -4.90
C GLU A 127 1.11 17.31 -4.62
N HIS A 128 2.22 17.94 -4.24
CA HIS A 128 2.25 19.38 -3.98
C HIS A 128 2.00 20.24 -5.22
N GLU A 129 2.46 19.79 -6.38
CA GLU A 129 2.31 20.50 -7.66
C GLU A 129 1.09 20.00 -8.43
N CYS A 130 0.78 18.72 -8.28
CA CYS A 130 -0.29 18.01 -8.97
C CYS A 130 -1.25 17.36 -7.94
N PRO A 131 -1.97 18.16 -7.15
CA PRO A 131 -2.80 17.65 -6.06
C PRO A 131 -3.98 16.81 -6.56
N GLY A 132 -4.37 15.81 -5.76
CA GLY A 132 -5.59 15.03 -5.95
C GLY A 132 -5.45 13.80 -6.84
N LEU A 133 -4.26 13.50 -7.38
CA LEU A 133 -4.05 12.29 -8.19
C LEU A 133 -4.32 11.00 -7.40
N SER A 134 -4.01 10.99 -6.12
CA SER A 134 -4.30 9.85 -5.24
C SER A 134 -5.77 9.75 -4.83
N ASP A 135 -6.57 10.80 -5.06
CA ASP A 135 -7.97 10.87 -4.65
C ASP A 135 -8.97 10.42 -5.74
N VAL A 136 -8.46 10.14 -6.93
CA VAL A 136 -9.26 9.76 -8.11
C VAL A 136 -8.71 8.49 -8.77
N TYR A 137 -9.55 7.77 -9.52
CA TYR A 137 -9.18 6.55 -10.25
C TYR A 137 -9.93 6.46 -11.60
N GLY A 138 -9.53 5.54 -12.47
CA GLY A 138 -10.16 5.34 -13.77
C GLY A 138 -10.09 6.58 -14.65
N ASP A 139 -11.19 6.90 -15.34
CA ASP A 139 -11.28 8.03 -16.27
C ASP A 139 -11.01 9.40 -15.60
N GLU A 140 -11.39 9.56 -14.33
CA GLU A 140 -11.12 10.80 -13.59
C GLU A 140 -9.62 10.97 -13.32
N PHE A 141 -8.93 9.89 -12.98
CA PHE A 141 -7.47 9.91 -12.85
C PHE A 141 -6.80 10.25 -14.18
N GLU A 142 -7.21 9.60 -15.28
CA GLU A 142 -6.65 9.83 -16.61
C GLU A 142 -6.81 11.28 -17.05
N LYS A 143 -7.99 11.88 -16.85
CA LYS A 143 -8.27 13.29 -17.14
C LYS A 143 -7.39 14.23 -16.32
N LEU A 144 -7.30 14.00 -15.01
CA LEU A 144 -6.53 14.86 -14.11
C LEU A 144 -5.02 14.76 -14.39
N TYR A 145 -4.51 13.55 -14.58
CA TYR A 145 -3.11 13.28 -14.92
C TYR A 145 -2.71 13.96 -16.24
N THR A 146 -3.51 13.76 -17.30
CA THR A 146 -3.26 14.37 -18.62
C THR A 146 -3.35 15.90 -18.56
N LYS A 147 -4.25 16.45 -17.76
CA LYS A 147 -4.32 17.89 -17.51
C LYS A 147 -2.98 18.42 -16.97
N TYR A 148 -2.48 17.84 -15.87
CA TYR A 148 -1.20 18.25 -15.28
C TYR A 148 -0.03 18.05 -16.23
N GLU A 149 0.03 16.94 -16.95
CA GLU A 149 1.05 16.68 -17.96
C GLU A 149 1.09 17.74 -19.06
N ASN A 150 -0.05 18.30 -19.45
CA ASN A 150 -0.16 19.33 -20.46
C ASN A 150 0.15 20.74 -19.92
N GLU A 151 -0.26 21.04 -18.70
CA GLU A 151 -0.09 22.36 -18.09
C GLU A 151 1.33 22.55 -17.52
N MET A 152 1.95 21.50 -16.96
CA MET A 152 3.23 21.57 -16.25
C MET A 152 4.38 21.00 -17.09
N LYS A 153 4.85 21.77 -18.07
CA LYS A 153 5.90 21.34 -19.03
C LYS A 153 7.29 21.11 -18.42
N HIS A 154 7.52 21.57 -17.20
CA HIS A 154 8.80 21.41 -16.49
C HIS A 154 8.96 20.06 -15.80
N LEU A 155 7.88 19.26 -15.70
CA LEU A 155 7.93 17.96 -15.04
C LEU A 155 8.77 16.94 -15.83
N GLU A 156 9.45 16.08 -15.10
CA GLU A 156 10.26 15.02 -15.67
C GLU A 156 9.39 14.00 -16.40
N LYS A 157 9.83 13.59 -17.58
CA LYS A 157 9.20 12.56 -18.39
C LYS A 157 10.18 11.42 -18.64
N ILE A 158 9.72 10.21 -18.42
CA ILE A 158 10.46 8.99 -18.69
C ILE A 158 9.62 8.08 -19.60
N LYS A 159 10.22 7.10 -20.24
CA LYS A 159 9.45 6.09 -20.94
C LYS A 159 8.75 5.16 -19.93
N ALA A 160 7.45 4.91 -20.13
CA ALA A 160 6.70 3.99 -19.27
C ALA A 160 7.31 2.58 -19.27
N ARG A 161 7.83 2.09 -20.41
CA ARG A 161 8.53 0.81 -20.51
C ARG A 161 9.84 0.79 -19.74
N ASP A 162 10.59 1.87 -19.71
CA ASP A 162 11.84 1.95 -18.95
C ASP A 162 11.56 1.85 -17.44
N LEU A 163 10.51 2.53 -16.96
CA LEU A 163 10.07 2.40 -15.57
C LEU A 163 9.57 0.98 -15.28
N MET A 164 8.80 0.36 -16.17
CA MET A 164 8.35 -1.02 -16.00
C MET A 164 9.53 -2.00 -15.96
N SER A 165 10.56 -1.79 -16.77
CA SER A 165 11.79 -2.60 -16.73
C SER A 165 12.51 -2.48 -15.39
N LYS A 166 12.60 -1.27 -14.82
CA LYS A 166 13.16 -1.05 -13.47
C LYS A 166 12.32 -1.72 -12.36
N ILE A 167 10.99 -1.73 -12.50
CA ILE A 167 10.09 -2.45 -11.58
C ILE A 167 10.38 -3.94 -11.62
N ILE A 168 10.46 -4.54 -12.81
CA ILE A 168 10.74 -5.96 -12.98
C ILE A 168 12.14 -6.31 -12.46
N GLU A 169 13.15 -5.48 -12.75
CA GLU A 169 14.50 -5.65 -12.23
C GLU A 169 14.52 -5.67 -10.69
N ALA A 170 13.82 -4.72 -10.03
CA ALA A 170 13.70 -4.69 -8.59
C ALA A 170 13.00 -5.95 -8.04
N GLN A 171 11.98 -6.46 -8.73
CA GLN A 171 11.28 -7.70 -8.36
C GLN A 171 12.18 -8.94 -8.49
N ILE A 172 12.96 -9.03 -9.55
CA ILE A 172 13.92 -10.14 -9.73
C ILE A 172 14.99 -10.12 -8.64
N GLU A 173 15.50 -8.94 -8.29
CA GLU A 173 16.57 -8.80 -7.31
C GLU A 173 16.08 -8.96 -5.86
N THR A 174 14.88 -8.46 -5.52
CA THR A 174 14.43 -8.32 -4.13
C THR A 174 13.10 -9.01 -3.80
N GLY A 175 12.37 -9.50 -4.79
CA GLY A 175 11.00 -10.01 -4.66
C GLY A 175 9.95 -8.91 -4.51
N GLN A 176 10.33 -7.65 -4.63
CA GLN A 176 9.45 -6.48 -4.46
C GLN A 176 9.76 -5.41 -5.50
N PRO A 177 8.81 -4.50 -5.79
CA PRO A 177 7.53 -4.25 -5.11
C PRO A 177 6.42 -5.25 -5.49
N TYR A 178 5.39 -5.38 -4.62
CA TYR A 178 4.11 -5.99 -5.00
C TYR A 178 3.42 -5.09 -6.02
N MET A 179 2.58 -5.67 -6.88
CA MET A 179 1.85 -4.91 -7.89
C MET A 179 0.34 -5.06 -7.67
N LEU A 180 -0.33 -3.95 -7.32
CA LEU A 180 -1.78 -3.89 -7.13
C LEU A 180 -2.38 -2.83 -8.06
N TYR A 181 -3.57 -3.12 -8.61
CA TYR A 181 -4.20 -2.31 -9.65
C TYR A 181 -5.30 -1.43 -9.07
N LYS A 182 -4.99 -0.13 -8.95
CA LYS A 182 -5.81 0.92 -8.33
C LYS A 182 -7.24 0.94 -8.86
N ASP A 183 -7.39 0.96 -10.19
CA ASP A 183 -8.67 1.19 -10.83
C ASP A 183 -9.60 -0.03 -10.68
N SER A 184 -9.09 -1.22 -10.93
CA SER A 184 -9.83 -2.47 -10.75
C SER A 184 -10.29 -2.67 -9.30
N ILE A 185 -9.43 -2.36 -8.33
CA ILE A 185 -9.74 -2.46 -6.91
C ILE A 185 -10.86 -1.50 -6.53
N ASN A 186 -10.73 -0.22 -6.88
CA ASN A 186 -11.73 0.79 -6.54
C ASN A 186 -13.07 0.54 -7.26
N ASN A 187 -13.03 0.10 -8.52
CA ASN A 187 -14.24 -0.24 -9.27
C ASN A 187 -15.03 -1.40 -8.66
N LYS A 188 -14.35 -2.38 -8.07
CA LYS A 188 -14.96 -3.58 -7.46
C LYS A 188 -15.24 -3.44 -5.96
N SER A 189 -14.73 -2.40 -5.32
CA SER A 189 -14.91 -2.21 -3.87
C SER A 189 -16.38 -2.06 -3.49
N ASN A 190 -16.76 -2.74 -2.42
CA ASN A 190 -18.07 -2.54 -1.78
C ASN A 190 -18.14 -1.23 -0.98
N GLN A 191 -17.01 -0.57 -0.73
CA GLN A 191 -16.88 0.67 0.05
C GLN A 191 -16.70 1.91 -0.82
N LYS A 192 -16.84 1.82 -2.14
CA LYS A 192 -16.65 2.96 -3.06
C LYS A 192 -17.57 4.16 -2.82
N ASN A 193 -18.67 3.96 -2.10
CA ASN A 193 -19.57 5.02 -1.64
C ASN A 193 -19.00 5.83 -0.46
N ILE A 194 -17.98 5.33 0.22
CA ILE A 194 -17.30 6.02 1.34
C ILE A 194 -16.13 6.85 0.81
N GLY A 195 -15.34 6.32 -0.09
CA GLY A 195 -14.20 7.02 -0.67
C GLY A 195 -13.28 6.13 -1.49
N VAL A 196 -12.14 6.70 -1.88
CA VAL A 196 -11.13 6.01 -2.71
C VAL A 196 -10.15 5.25 -1.83
N ILE A 197 -9.98 3.96 -2.13
CA ILE A 197 -8.97 3.10 -1.50
C ILE A 197 -7.60 3.41 -2.11
N LYS A 198 -6.60 3.68 -1.26
CA LYS A 198 -5.27 4.16 -1.67
C LYS A 198 -4.13 3.18 -1.41
N SER A 199 -4.40 2.11 -0.69
CA SER A 199 -3.45 1.04 -0.37
C SER A 199 -4.16 -0.23 0.02
N SER A 200 -3.41 -1.31 0.16
CA SER A 200 -3.84 -2.55 0.79
C SER A 200 -3.16 -2.69 2.17
N ASN A 201 -3.36 -3.82 2.82
CA ASN A 201 -2.72 -4.18 4.09
C ASN A 201 -1.26 -4.66 3.89
N LEU A 202 -0.67 -5.25 4.92
CA LEU A 202 0.70 -5.78 4.88
C LEU A 202 0.89 -6.87 3.82
N CYS A 203 -0.06 -7.80 3.71
CA CYS A 203 0.06 -8.99 2.86
C CYS A 203 -0.60 -8.83 1.48
N ALA A 204 -1.17 -7.67 1.17
CA ALA A 204 -1.77 -7.29 -0.11
C ALA A 204 -3.08 -8.02 -0.49
N GLU A 205 -3.75 -8.70 0.47
CA GLU A 205 -5.01 -9.41 0.23
C GLU A 205 -6.26 -8.62 0.61
N ILE A 206 -6.13 -7.55 1.40
CA ILE A 206 -7.25 -6.75 1.90
C ILE A 206 -7.26 -5.37 1.25
N VAL A 207 -8.43 -4.94 0.81
CA VAL A 207 -8.64 -3.62 0.21
C VAL A 207 -9.87 -2.97 0.81
N GLU A 208 -9.62 -2.15 1.83
CA GLU A 208 -10.63 -1.45 2.62
C GLU A 208 -10.33 0.04 2.69
N TYR A 209 -11.37 0.84 2.88
CA TYR A 209 -11.22 2.28 2.99
C TYR A 209 -10.54 2.67 4.31
N SER A 210 -9.59 3.58 4.21
CA SER A 210 -8.95 4.24 5.34
C SER A 210 -8.72 5.71 5.02
N ASP A 211 -8.83 6.57 6.05
CA ASP A 211 -8.52 7.99 5.93
C ASP A 211 -7.82 8.54 7.18
N LYS A 212 -7.80 9.87 7.33
CA LYS A 212 -7.20 10.52 8.51
C LYS A 212 -7.93 10.25 9.83
N ASN A 213 -9.19 9.82 9.79
CA ASN A 213 -10.07 9.63 10.93
C ASN A 213 -10.31 8.16 11.27
N GLU A 214 -10.10 7.27 10.31
CA GLU A 214 -10.32 5.84 10.48
C GLU A 214 -9.24 5.02 9.80
N THR A 215 -8.87 3.90 10.42
CA THR A 215 -7.89 2.95 9.92
C THR A 215 -8.54 1.59 9.86
N SER A 216 -8.70 1.05 8.66
CA SER A 216 -9.33 -0.25 8.46
C SER A 216 -8.56 -1.37 9.17
N VAL A 217 -9.32 -2.30 9.71
CA VAL A 217 -8.84 -3.45 10.48
C VAL A 217 -9.44 -4.71 9.88
N CYS A 218 -8.66 -5.77 9.77
CA CYS A 218 -9.16 -7.08 9.40
C CYS A 218 -8.92 -8.11 10.51
N ASN A 219 -9.94 -8.88 10.85
CA ASN A 219 -9.86 -10.06 11.69
C ASN A 219 -9.77 -11.29 10.78
N LEU A 220 -8.82 -12.19 11.03
CA LEU A 220 -8.47 -13.25 10.11
C LEU A 220 -8.86 -14.63 10.63
N ALA A 221 -9.39 -15.47 9.74
CA ALA A 221 -9.53 -16.91 9.94
C ALA A 221 -9.08 -17.64 8.67
N SER A 222 -8.63 -18.88 8.85
CA SER A 222 -8.20 -19.73 7.74
C SER A 222 -8.88 -21.09 7.80
N ILE A 223 -9.38 -21.57 6.67
CA ILE A 223 -10.04 -22.86 6.54
C ILE A 223 -9.15 -23.80 5.72
N ALA A 224 -8.82 -24.96 6.28
CA ALA A 224 -8.00 -25.97 5.61
C ALA A 224 -8.83 -26.73 4.57
N LEU A 225 -8.89 -26.23 3.34
CA LEU A 225 -9.69 -26.78 2.24
C LEU A 225 -9.51 -28.30 1.99
N PRO A 226 -8.29 -28.90 2.09
CA PRO A 226 -8.11 -30.34 1.91
C PRO A 226 -8.89 -31.23 2.90
N LYS A 227 -9.31 -30.66 4.05
CA LYS A 227 -10.11 -31.43 5.05
C LYS A 227 -11.50 -31.80 4.56
N PHE A 228 -12.00 -31.13 3.52
CA PHE A 228 -13.33 -31.38 2.93
C PHE A 228 -13.28 -32.38 1.78
N VAL A 229 -12.10 -32.93 1.46
CA VAL A 229 -11.98 -34.04 0.50
C VAL A 229 -12.28 -35.34 1.20
N LYS A 230 -13.33 -36.03 0.78
CA LYS A 230 -13.77 -37.33 1.26
C LYS A 230 -13.55 -38.41 0.22
N LYS A 231 -13.30 -39.65 0.68
CA LYS A 231 -13.24 -40.80 -0.20
C LYS A 231 -14.60 -41.53 -0.13
N SER A 232 -15.26 -41.66 -1.29
CA SER A 232 -16.51 -42.40 -1.43
C SER A 232 -16.38 -43.36 -2.62
N ASP A 233 -16.58 -44.65 -2.42
CA ASP A 233 -16.58 -45.69 -3.47
C ASP A 233 -15.40 -45.60 -4.46
N LYS A 234 -14.17 -45.45 -3.96
CA LYS A 234 -12.92 -45.31 -4.74
C LYS A 234 -12.79 -43.96 -5.49
N LYS A 235 -13.72 -43.02 -5.30
CA LYS A 235 -13.61 -41.65 -5.84
C LYS A 235 -13.33 -40.64 -4.74
N LEU A 236 -12.62 -39.59 -5.08
CA LEU A 236 -12.49 -38.43 -4.20
C LEU A 236 -13.65 -37.47 -4.54
N ILE A 237 -14.40 -37.07 -3.53
CA ILE A 237 -15.47 -36.08 -3.62
C ILE A 237 -15.16 -34.93 -2.68
N TYR A 238 -15.62 -33.73 -3.04
CA TYR A 238 -15.48 -32.56 -2.21
C TYR A 238 -16.80 -32.30 -1.48
N ASP A 239 -16.71 -32.13 -0.16
CA ASP A 239 -17.87 -31.91 0.71
C ASP A 239 -18.15 -30.41 0.81
N TYR A 240 -18.93 -29.87 -0.13
CA TYR A 240 -19.31 -28.47 -0.15
C TYR A 240 -20.21 -28.07 1.01
N ASP A 241 -21.07 -28.98 1.48
CA ASP A 241 -21.98 -28.69 2.60
C ASP A 241 -21.21 -28.52 3.90
N ALA A 242 -20.26 -29.40 4.19
CA ALA A 242 -19.38 -29.26 5.34
C ALA A 242 -18.51 -28.00 5.27
N LEU A 243 -18.01 -27.62 4.08
CA LEU A 243 -17.28 -26.38 3.88
C LEU A 243 -18.18 -25.17 4.16
N TYR A 244 -19.41 -25.17 3.63
CA TYR A 244 -20.39 -24.10 3.85
C TYR A 244 -20.67 -23.88 5.35
N GLU A 245 -20.99 -24.93 6.10
CA GLU A 245 -21.26 -24.81 7.54
C GLU A 245 -20.01 -24.35 8.33
N THR A 246 -18.82 -24.82 7.94
CA THR A 246 -17.56 -24.37 8.55
C THR A 246 -17.30 -22.88 8.27
N ALA A 247 -17.50 -22.43 7.03
CA ALA A 247 -17.32 -21.04 6.67
C ALA A 247 -18.32 -20.13 7.40
N LYS A 248 -19.59 -20.54 7.48
CA LYS A 248 -20.65 -19.83 8.21
C LYS A 248 -20.30 -19.68 9.70
N LEU A 249 -19.82 -20.75 10.34
CA LEU A 249 -19.40 -20.71 11.74
C LEU A 249 -18.18 -19.79 11.93
N ALA A 250 -17.18 -19.88 11.04
CA ALA A 250 -15.98 -19.04 11.11
C ALA A 250 -16.34 -17.55 10.96
N THR A 251 -17.22 -17.21 10.02
CA THR A 251 -17.70 -15.83 9.82
C THR A 251 -18.43 -15.31 11.07
N LYS A 252 -19.34 -16.11 11.64
CA LYS A 252 -20.04 -15.73 12.88
C LYS A 252 -19.07 -15.49 14.04
N ASN A 253 -18.04 -16.33 14.18
CA ASN A 253 -17.05 -16.14 15.23
C ASN A 253 -16.19 -14.88 14.99
N LEU A 254 -15.90 -14.53 13.73
CA LEU A 254 -15.19 -13.31 13.41
C LEU A 254 -16.03 -12.05 13.72
N ASP A 255 -17.34 -12.09 13.48
CA ASP A 255 -18.26 -11.01 13.88
C ASP A 255 -18.22 -10.80 15.40
N GLU A 256 -18.27 -11.88 16.18
CA GLU A 256 -18.17 -11.79 17.65
C GLU A 256 -16.79 -11.26 18.11
N VAL A 257 -15.71 -11.57 17.37
CA VAL A 257 -14.37 -11.03 17.66
C VAL A 257 -14.32 -9.52 17.48
N ILE A 258 -15.01 -8.96 16.51
CA ILE A 258 -15.08 -7.51 16.29
C ILE A 258 -15.53 -6.80 17.56
N ASP A 259 -16.57 -7.29 18.21
CA ASP A 259 -17.17 -6.68 19.41
C ASP A 259 -16.28 -6.75 20.67
N ILE A 260 -15.44 -7.77 20.79
CA ILE A 260 -14.63 -8.05 22.00
C ILE A 260 -13.13 -7.78 21.81
N ASN A 261 -12.70 -7.39 20.61
CA ASN A 261 -11.29 -7.19 20.31
C ASN A 261 -10.73 -5.94 21.01
N PHE A 262 -9.41 -5.86 21.11
CA PHE A 262 -8.70 -4.67 21.55
C PHE A 262 -8.23 -3.87 20.34
N TYR A 263 -8.56 -2.59 20.34
CA TYR A 263 -8.14 -1.65 19.29
C TYR A 263 -7.06 -0.70 19.82
N PRO A 264 -5.86 -0.64 19.20
CA PRO A 264 -4.74 0.14 19.72
C PRO A 264 -4.89 1.66 19.53
N THR A 265 -5.82 2.09 18.68
CA THR A 265 -6.12 3.51 18.43
C THR A 265 -7.62 3.72 18.22
N ASP A 266 -8.12 4.92 18.53
CA ASP A 266 -9.53 5.29 18.28
C ASP A 266 -9.93 5.18 16.80
N LYS A 267 -8.95 5.33 15.89
CA LYS A 267 -9.16 5.20 14.45
C LYS A 267 -9.43 3.76 14.03
N THR A 268 -8.77 2.80 14.67
CA THR A 268 -8.98 1.37 14.41
C THR A 268 -10.31 0.89 14.99
N GLU A 269 -10.70 1.37 16.16
CA GLU A 269 -12.01 1.10 16.75
C GLU A 269 -13.15 1.66 15.91
N ARG A 270 -12.99 2.88 15.39
CA ARG A 270 -14.02 3.53 14.56
C ARG A 270 -14.29 2.80 13.25
N SER A 271 -13.26 2.24 12.63
CA SER A 271 -13.37 1.58 11.33
C SER A 271 -14.04 0.21 11.40
N ASN A 272 -13.95 -0.44 12.52
CA ASN A 272 -14.45 -1.79 12.74
C ASN A 272 -15.82 -1.75 13.47
#